data_bddbe4ad0213ff40d07dc42b02a0e77d
#
_entry.id   bddbe4ad0213ff40d07dc42b02a0e77d
#
_cell.length_a   1.000
_cell.length_b   1.000
_cell.length_c   1.000
_cell.angle_alpha   90.00
_cell.angle_beta   90.00
_cell.angle_gamma   90.00
#
_symmetry.space_group_name_H-M   'P 1'
#
loop_
_entity.id
_entity.type
_entity.pdbx_description
1 polymer ?
#
loop_
_entity_poly.entity_id
_entity_poly.type
_entity_poly.pdbx_seq_one_letter_code
_entity_poly.pdbx_strand_id
1 'polypeptide(L)'
;SELFERIYGNLKEWQHKLLTQRELYIPQKTLRYYQKIAVDKVIEALINGKDRILLTLATGTGKTTIAFALCYRLLKARWNKENKDRKPKILFLCDRVSLRDQALGEFNAVESDCKIISAEEIRKNDGKIITNANVFFGIYQSLAANSKDQENTQEE
;
A
#
# COMPACT_ATOMS: atom_id res chain seq x y z
N SER A 1 3.39 30.51 -2.37
CA SER A 1 3.48 31.51 -1.31
C SER A 1 4.71 31.27 -0.47
N GLU A 2 5.36 32.31 0.01
CA GLU A 2 6.60 32.28 0.82
C GLU A 2 6.53 31.30 2.01
N LEU A 3 5.36 31.19 2.64
CA LEU A 3 5.16 30.25 3.76
C LEU A 3 5.30 28.78 3.32
N PHE A 4 4.84 28.45 2.13
CA PHE A 4 4.96 27.11 1.55
C PHE A 4 6.44 26.79 1.22
N GLU A 5 7.15 27.72 0.60
CA GLU A 5 8.59 27.60 0.32
C GLU A 5 9.44 27.49 1.60
N ARG A 6 9.07 28.25 2.62
CA ARG A 6 9.78 28.21 3.91
C ARG A 6 9.61 26.89 4.66
N ILE A 7 8.43 26.26 4.57
CA ILE A 7 8.11 24.97 5.22
C ILE A 7 8.57 23.80 4.36
N TYR A 8 8.50 23.91 3.03
CA TYR A 8 8.64 22.80 2.10
C TYR A 8 9.76 22.98 1.06
N GLY A 9 10.48 24.11 1.07
CA GLY A 9 11.50 24.45 0.06
C GLY A 9 12.69 23.50 -0.04
N ASN A 10 12.94 22.69 1.00
CA ASN A 10 13.99 21.67 1.02
C ASN A 10 13.50 20.26 0.73
N LEU A 11 12.22 20.11 0.30
CA LEU A 11 11.67 18.81 0.02
C LEU A 11 12.18 18.25 -1.32
N LYS A 12 12.44 16.96 -1.35
CA LYS A 12 12.74 16.24 -2.58
C LYS A 12 11.52 16.25 -3.51
N GLU A 13 11.74 16.12 -4.81
CA GLU A 13 10.66 16.16 -5.82
C GLU A 13 9.50 15.21 -5.52
N TRP A 14 9.77 14.00 -5.03
CA TRP A 14 8.75 13.03 -4.67
C TRP A 14 7.90 13.46 -3.45
N GLN A 15 8.50 14.19 -2.50
CA GLN A 15 7.78 14.75 -1.35
C GLN A 15 6.80 15.82 -1.81
N HIS A 16 7.23 16.68 -2.73
CA HIS A 16 6.35 17.65 -3.40
C HIS A 16 5.19 16.96 -4.12
N LYS A 17 5.46 15.93 -4.90
CA LYS A 17 4.43 15.16 -5.61
C LYS A 17 3.40 14.56 -4.64
N LEU A 18 3.83 13.99 -3.51
CA LEU A 18 2.92 13.46 -2.49
C LEU A 18 2.05 14.52 -1.82
N LEU A 19 2.60 15.72 -1.55
CA LEU A 19 1.88 16.80 -0.89
C LEU A 19 0.89 17.50 -1.83
N THR A 20 1.28 17.75 -3.06
CA THR A 20 0.44 18.45 -4.06
C THR A 20 -0.73 17.60 -4.53
N GLN A 21 -0.65 16.27 -4.42
CA GLN A 21 -1.75 15.36 -4.74
C GLN A 21 -2.81 15.23 -3.63
N ARG A 22 -2.99 16.29 -2.82
CA ARG A 22 -3.98 16.30 -1.72
C ARG A 22 -5.43 16.09 -2.16
N GLU A 23 -5.77 16.52 -3.36
CA GLU A 23 -7.10 16.35 -3.94
C GLU A 23 -7.12 15.22 -4.99
N LEU A 24 -6.76 14.03 -4.58
CA LEU A 24 -6.94 12.88 -5.44
C LEU A 24 -8.43 12.60 -5.61
N TYR A 25 -8.91 12.89 -6.81
CA TYR A 25 -10.17 12.30 -7.28
C TYR A 25 -9.98 10.78 -7.30
N ILE A 26 -10.50 10.12 -6.29
CA ILE A 26 -10.62 8.67 -6.30
C ILE A 26 -11.91 8.38 -7.07
N PRO A 27 -11.85 7.75 -8.25
CA PRO A 27 -13.05 7.43 -9.01
C PRO A 27 -14.06 6.72 -8.11
N GLN A 28 -15.31 7.19 -8.13
CA GLN A 28 -16.45 6.62 -7.42
C GLN A 28 -16.41 6.66 -5.88
N LYS A 29 -15.44 7.35 -5.25
CA LYS A 29 -15.35 7.43 -3.77
C LYS A 29 -15.05 8.84 -3.29
N THR A 30 -15.86 9.31 -2.36
CA THR A 30 -15.60 10.52 -1.59
C THR A 30 -15.17 10.14 -0.18
N LEU A 31 -13.93 10.49 0.18
CA LEU A 31 -13.45 10.26 1.54
C LEU A 31 -14.17 11.17 2.53
N ARG A 32 -14.58 10.62 3.66
CA ARG A 32 -15.07 11.39 4.80
C ARG A 32 -13.94 12.24 5.38
N TYR A 33 -14.27 13.34 6.09
CA TYR A 33 -13.28 14.27 6.60
C TYR A 33 -12.18 13.61 7.45
N TYR A 34 -12.55 12.70 8.36
CA TYR A 34 -11.60 12.00 9.22
C TYR A 34 -10.72 11.00 8.45
N GLN A 35 -11.23 10.43 7.35
CA GLN A 35 -10.44 9.57 6.46
C GLN A 35 -9.37 10.38 5.72
N LYS A 36 -9.71 11.60 5.27
CA LYS A 36 -8.74 12.52 4.67
C LYS A 36 -7.64 12.88 5.67
N ILE A 37 -8.02 13.23 6.92
CA ILE A 37 -7.06 13.51 7.98
C ILE A 37 -6.13 12.31 8.23
N ALA A 38 -6.67 11.10 8.29
CA ALA A 38 -5.89 9.88 8.50
C ALA A 38 -4.89 9.67 7.36
N VAL A 39 -5.31 9.80 6.11
CA VAL A 39 -4.44 9.70 4.92
C VAL A 39 -3.34 10.76 4.97
N ASP A 40 -3.68 12.02 5.23
CA ASP A 40 -2.71 13.11 5.29
C ASP A 40 -1.68 12.91 6.40
N LYS A 41 -2.09 12.43 7.59
CA LYS A 41 -1.18 12.13 8.68
C LYS A 41 -0.22 10.98 8.37
N VAL A 42 -0.66 9.95 7.66
CA VAL A 42 0.22 8.87 7.21
C VAL A 42 1.22 9.39 6.16
N ILE A 43 0.76 10.21 5.21
CA ILE A 43 1.65 10.81 4.20
C ILE A 43 2.68 11.73 4.85
N GLU A 44 2.25 12.57 5.80
CA GLU A 44 3.16 13.44 6.58
C GLU A 44 4.23 12.61 7.31
N ALA A 45 3.84 11.50 7.94
CA ALA A 45 4.77 10.60 8.62
C ALA A 45 5.77 9.96 7.65
N LEU A 46 5.32 9.52 6.46
CA LEU A 46 6.20 8.98 5.41
C LEU A 46 7.20 10.03 4.90
N ILE A 47 6.76 11.27 4.68
CA ILE A 47 7.62 12.38 4.26
C ILE A 47 8.70 12.66 5.31
N ASN A 48 8.34 12.55 6.59
CA ASN A 48 9.26 12.71 7.73
C ASN A 48 10.13 11.47 7.97
N GLY A 49 10.16 10.50 7.05
CA GLY A 49 11.02 9.33 7.10
C GLY A 49 10.62 8.26 8.12
N LYS A 50 9.35 8.22 8.53
CA LYS A 50 8.85 7.16 9.41
C LYS A 50 8.67 5.87 8.64
N ASP A 51 9.32 4.80 9.10
CA ASP A 51 9.24 3.46 8.51
C ASP A 51 8.06 2.64 9.03
N ARG A 52 7.53 2.98 10.21
CA ARG A 52 6.42 2.27 10.84
C ARG A 52 5.38 3.27 11.32
N ILE A 53 4.13 3.03 10.92
CA ILE A 53 3.00 3.90 11.24
C ILE A 53 1.85 3.01 11.73
N LEU A 54 1.33 3.32 12.90
CA LEU A 54 0.14 2.67 13.45
C LEU A 54 -1.06 3.61 13.29
N LEU A 55 -2.11 3.13 12.64
CA LEU A 55 -3.38 3.81 12.49
C LEU A 55 -4.47 3.05 13.24
N THR A 56 -4.96 3.61 14.33
CA THR A 56 -6.02 3.01 15.15
C THR A 56 -7.35 3.64 14.81
N LEU A 57 -8.31 2.83 14.37
CA LEU A 57 -9.64 3.26 13.94
C LEU A 57 -10.70 2.26 14.43
N ALA A 58 -11.87 2.75 14.80
CA ALA A 58 -12.99 1.91 15.18
C ALA A 58 -13.47 1.03 14.02
N THR A 59 -14.20 -0.05 14.32
CA THR A 59 -14.86 -0.89 13.31
C THR A 59 -15.88 -0.05 12.51
N GLY A 60 -16.02 -0.32 11.22
CA GLY A 60 -16.96 0.39 10.35
C GLY A 60 -16.54 1.79 9.90
N THR A 61 -15.37 2.28 10.30
CA THR A 61 -14.87 3.61 9.88
C THR A 61 -14.27 3.64 8.48
N GLY A 62 -14.24 2.50 7.77
CA GLY A 62 -13.68 2.40 6.42
C GLY A 62 -12.15 2.33 6.40
N LYS A 63 -11.56 1.51 7.28
CA LYS A 63 -10.11 1.24 7.28
C LYS A 63 -9.58 0.84 5.92
N THR A 64 -10.29 -0.04 5.21
CA THR A 64 -9.93 -0.50 3.87
C THR A 64 -9.97 0.64 2.86
N THR A 65 -10.95 1.54 2.95
CA THR A 65 -11.03 2.74 2.10
C THR A 65 -9.84 3.68 2.33
N ILE A 66 -9.41 3.85 3.58
CA ILE A 66 -8.19 4.63 3.91
C ILE A 66 -6.95 3.97 3.34
N ALA A 67 -6.82 2.64 3.50
CA ALA A 67 -5.70 1.89 2.94
C ALA A 67 -5.67 2.00 1.40
N PHE A 68 -6.83 1.88 0.74
CA PHE A 68 -6.95 2.12 -0.70
C PHE A 68 -6.51 3.53 -1.08
N ALA A 69 -6.99 4.56 -0.39
CA ALA A 69 -6.64 5.95 -0.67
C ALA A 69 -5.13 6.20 -0.55
N LEU A 70 -4.49 5.60 0.47
CA LEU A 70 -3.03 5.64 0.65
C LEU A 70 -2.31 4.97 -0.52
N CYS A 71 -2.68 3.72 -0.85
CA CYS A 71 -2.08 2.98 -1.96
C CYS A 71 -2.22 3.74 -3.28
N TYR A 72 -3.42 4.23 -3.56
CA TYR A 72 -3.71 5.00 -4.78
C TYR A 72 -2.83 6.25 -4.87
N ARG A 73 -2.69 6.99 -3.77
CA ARG A 73 -1.85 8.19 -3.70
C ARG A 73 -0.37 7.88 -3.93
N LEU A 74 0.13 6.81 -3.32
CA LEU A 74 1.52 6.35 -3.50
C LEU A 74 1.80 5.90 -4.94
N LEU A 75 0.85 5.15 -5.56
CA LEU A 75 0.93 4.72 -6.95
C LEU A 75 0.96 5.92 -7.92
N LYS A 76 0.07 6.89 -7.73
CA LYS A 76 0.01 8.10 -8.57
C LYS A 76 1.24 8.97 -8.41
N ALA A 77 1.76 9.13 -7.19
CA ALA A 77 2.99 9.86 -6.93
C ALA A 77 4.25 9.11 -7.39
N ARG A 78 4.13 7.84 -7.79
CA ARG A 78 5.27 6.93 -8.04
C ARG A 78 6.25 6.87 -6.87
N TRP A 79 5.76 7.10 -5.65
CA TRP A 79 6.61 7.09 -4.48
C TRP A 79 7.10 5.69 -4.19
N ASN A 80 8.41 5.54 -4.07
CA ASN A 80 9.04 4.32 -3.58
C ASN A 80 10.27 4.65 -2.73
N LYS A 81 10.63 3.73 -1.84
CA LYS A 81 11.72 3.93 -0.87
C LYS A 81 13.10 4.13 -1.54
N GLU A 82 13.27 3.67 -2.77
CA GLU A 82 14.51 3.74 -3.52
C GLU A 82 14.64 5.02 -4.38
N ASN A 83 13.63 5.88 -4.39
CA ASN A 83 13.56 7.09 -5.23
C ASN A 83 13.79 6.85 -6.74
N LYS A 84 13.45 5.65 -7.22
CA LYS A 84 13.50 5.32 -8.65
C LYS A 84 12.21 5.75 -9.32
N ASP A 85 12.27 6.13 -10.61
CA ASP A 85 11.07 6.47 -11.40
C ASP A 85 10.28 5.22 -11.79
N ARG A 86 9.72 4.55 -10.80
CA ARG A 86 8.83 3.41 -10.95
C ARG A 86 7.70 3.45 -9.93
N LYS A 87 6.59 2.80 -10.24
CA LYS A 87 5.51 2.62 -9.27
C LYS A 87 6.01 1.83 -8.04
N PRO A 88 5.50 2.13 -6.84
CA PRO A 88 5.82 1.35 -5.64
C PRO A 88 5.32 -0.09 -5.77
N LYS A 89 5.96 -1.00 -5.07
CA LYS A 89 5.44 -2.33 -4.77
C LYS A 89 4.80 -2.28 -3.39
N ILE A 90 3.51 -2.61 -3.31
CA ILE A 90 2.71 -2.53 -2.10
C ILE A 90 2.20 -3.93 -1.79
N LEU A 91 2.40 -4.41 -0.58
CA LEU A 91 1.84 -5.65 -0.08
C LEU A 91 0.74 -5.34 0.93
N PHE A 92 -0.47 -5.79 0.63
CA PHE A 92 -1.65 -5.70 1.51
C PHE A 92 -1.86 -7.07 2.16
N LEU A 93 -1.70 -7.15 3.46
CA LEU A 93 -1.86 -8.39 4.23
C LEU A 93 -3.14 -8.38 5.03
N CYS A 94 -3.89 -9.47 4.94
CA CYS A 94 -5.10 -9.74 5.72
C CYS A 94 -4.93 -11.05 6.52
N ASP A 95 -5.76 -11.21 7.55
CA ASP A 95 -5.85 -12.44 8.31
C ASP A 95 -6.82 -13.47 7.71
N ARG A 96 -7.78 -13.02 6.87
CA ARG A 96 -8.85 -13.86 6.30
C ARG A 96 -9.06 -13.60 4.82
N VAL A 97 -9.46 -14.66 4.09
CA VAL A 97 -9.81 -14.61 2.66
C VAL A 97 -10.91 -13.57 2.39
N SER A 98 -11.97 -13.57 3.19
CA SER A 98 -13.10 -12.64 3.02
C SER A 98 -12.69 -11.16 3.11
N LEU A 99 -11.75 -10.83 4.00
CA LEU A 99 -11.23 -9.47 4.13
C LEU A 99 -10.32 -9.12 2.94
N ARG A 100 -9.54 -10.06 2.43
CA ARG A 100 -8.73 -9.88 1.22
C ARG A 100 -9.62 -9.58 0.02
N ASP A 101 -10.67 -10.38 -0.18
CA ASP A 101 -11.57 -10.24 -1.34
C ASP A 101 -12.39 -8.96 -1.26
N GLN A 102 -12.84 -8.57 -0.07
CA GLN A 102 -13.46 -7.28 0.17
C GLN A 102 -12.49 -6.13 -0.11
N ALA A 103 -11.24 -6.24 0.33
CA ALA A 103 -10.22 -5.23 0.07
C ALA A 103 -9.94 -5.11 -1.44
N LEU A 104 -9.80 -6.23 -2.15
CA LEU A 104 -9.59 -6.24 -3.59
C LEU A 104 -10.73 -5.53 -4.33
N GLY A 105 -11.99 -5.75 -3.92
CA GLY A 105 -13.16 -5.05 -4.48
C GLY A 105 -13.08 -3.53 -4.31
N GLU A 106 -12.45 -3.03 -3.24
CA GLU A 106 -12.22 -1.60 -3.05
C GLU A 106 -11.20 -1.01 -4.03
N PHE A 107 -10.32 -1.86 -4.59
CA PHE A 107 -9.24 -1.46 -5.50
C PHE A 107 -9.60 -1.53 -6.99
N ASN A 108 -10.88 -1.64 -7.35
CA ASN A 108 -11.34 -1.72 -8.75
C ASN A 108 -10.77 -0.62 -9.66
N ALA A 109 -10.55 0.61 -9.14
CA ALA A 109 -9.99 1.71 -9.91
C ALA A 109 -8.53 1.50 -10.35
N VAL A 110 -7.84 0.52 -9.76
CA VAL A 110 -6.45 0.13 -10.07
C VAL A 110 -6.31 -1.38 -10.21
N GLU A 111 -7.36 -2.06 -10.60
CA GLU A 111 -7.42 -3.52 -10.71
C GLU A 111 -6.29 -4.10 -11.55
N SER A 112 -5.95 -3.45 -12.66
CA SER A 112 -4.82 -3.85 -13.53
C SER A 112 -3.46 -3.84 -12.84
N ASP A 113 -3.32 -3.09 -11.75
CA ASP A 113 -2.12 -3.03 -10.93
C ASP A 113 -2.14 -4.01 -9.74
N CYS A 114 -3.24 -4.77 -9.56
CA CYS A 114 -3.48 -5.65 -8.41
C CYS A 114 -3.27 -7.13 -8.73
N LYS A 115 -2.72 -7.87 -7.79
CA LYS A 115 -2.57 -9.33 -7.86
C LYS A 115 -2.77 -9.98 -6.51
N ILE A 116 -3.45 -11.13 -6.48
CA ILE A 116 -3.53 -11.99 -5.29
C ILE A 116 -2.29 -12.88 -5.27
N ILE A 117 -1.67 -13.00 -4.10
CA ILE A 117 -0.61 -13.98 -3.84
C ILE A 117 -1.25 -15.14 -3.08
N SER A 118 -1.25 -16.34 -3.68
CA SER A 118 -1.64 -17.57 -3.05
C SER A 118 -0.45 -18.51 -2.83
N ALA A 119 -0.55 -19.41 -1.84
CA ALA A 119 0.47 -20.44 -1.62
C ALA A 119 0.65 -21.33 -2.86
N GLU A 120 -0.44 -21.61 -3.60
CA GLU A 120 -0.38 -22.40 -4.83
C GLU A 120 0.41 -21.70 -5.95
N GLU A 121 0.23 -20.38 -6.12
CA GLU A 121 1.01 -19.62 -7.10
C GLU A 121 2.50 -19.59 -6.76
N ILE A 122 2.83 -19.46 -5.49
CA ILE A 122 4.22 -19.48 -5.04
C ILE A 122 4.84 -20.85 -5.33
N ARG A 123 4.14 -21.95 -5.02
CA ARG A 123 4.60 -23.32 -5.31
C ARG A 123 4.78 -23.58 -6.81
N LYS A 124 3.83 -23.15 -7.64
CA LYS A 124 3.91 -23.31 -9.11
C LYS A 124 5.08 -22.54 -9.75
N ASN A 125 5.61 -21.54 -9.07
CA ASN A 125 6.70 -20.69 -9.56
C ASN A 125 8.01 -20.90 -8.79
N ASP A 126 8.29 -22.11 -8.33
CA ASP A 126 9.52 -22.46 -7.61
C ASP A 126 9.82 -21.54 -6.42
N GLY A 127 8.81 -21.21 -5.62
CA GLY A 127 8.92 -20.32 -4.48
C GLY A 127 9.03 -18.83 -4.83
N LYS A 128 8.95 -18.45 -6.11
CA LYS A 128 9.07 -17.06 -6.55
C LYS A 128 7.70 -16.40 -6.70
N ILE A 129 7.59 -15.17 -6.20
CA ILE A 129 6.40 -14.33 -6.41
C ILE A 129 6.53 -13.63 -7.75
N ILE A 130 5.51 -13.77 -8.61
CA ILE A 130 5.46 -13.04 -9.89
C ILE A 130 5.21 -11.56 -9.60
N THR A 131 6.17 -10.71 -9.94
CA THR A 131 6.18 -9.27 -9.60
C THR A 131 5.69 -8.36 -10.72
N ASN A 132 4.78 -8.84 -11.58
CA ASN A 132 4.23 -8.06 -12.70
C ASN A 132 3.16 -7.03 -12.31
N ALA A 133 2.67 -7.05 -11.07
CA ALA A 133 1.73 -6.08 -10.50
C ALA A 133 2.45 -5.07 -9.57
N ASN A 134 1.72 -4.06 -9.11
CA ASN A 134 2.22 -3.08 -8.16
C ASN A 134 1.59 -3.20 -6.77
N VAL A 135 0.37 -3.74 -6.67
CA VAL A 135 -0.31 -4.02 -5.40
C VAL A 135 -0.56 -5.52 -5.29
N PHE A 136 -0.12 -6.12 -4.22
CA PHE A 136 -0.24 -7.54 -3.95
C PHE A 136 -1.12 -7.75 -2.73
N PHE A 137 -2.06 -8.69 -2.83
CA PHE A 137 -2.95 -9.08 -1.76
C PHE A 137 -2.60 -10.49 -1.28
N GLY A 138 -2.28 -10.62 -0.01
CA GLY A 138 -1.93 -11.89 0.60
C GLY A 138 -2.64 -12.14 1.92
N ILE A 139 -2.68 -13.40 2.32
CA ILE A 139 -3.10 -13.83 3.65
C ILE A 139 -1.84 -14.20 4.44
N TYR A 140 -1.76 -13.72 5.67
CA TYR A 140 -0.60 -13.94 6.51
C TYR A 140 -0.23 -15.43 6.63
N GLN A 141 -1.22 -16.30 6.85
CA GLN A 141 -1.02 -17.74 6.98
C GLN A 141 -0.44 -18.37 5.70
N SER A 142 -0.86 -17.91 4.52
CA SER A 142 -0.37 -18.43 3.24
C SER A 142 1.10 -18.10 2.99
N LEU A 143 1.59 -16.99 3.53
CA LEU A 143 2.99 -16.61 3.42
C LEU A 143 3.86 -17.29 4.49
N ALA A 144 3.34 -17.47 5.71
CA ALA A 144 4.05 -18.11 6.80
C ALA A 144 4.23 -19.63 6.59
N ALA A 145 3.30 -20.30 5.94
CA ALA A 145 3.39 -21.74 5.65
C ALA A 145 4.59 -22.09 4.73
N ASN A 146 4.90 -21.21 3.78
CA ASN A 146 6.03 -21.42 2.86
C ASN A 146 7.41 -21.23 3.54
N SER A 147 7.48 -20.50 4.66
CA SER A 147 8.74 -20.34 5.39
C SER A 147 9.16 -21.61 6.13
N LYS A 148 8.19 -22.42 6.57
CA LYS A 148 8.45 -23.69 7.29
C LYS A 148 8.89 -24.81 6.35
N ASP A 149 8.39 -24.83 5.12
CA ASP A 149 8.77 -25.83 4.11
C ASP A 149 10.22 -25.63 3.62
N GLN A 150 10.78 -24.41 3.72
CA GLN A 150 12.17 -24.13 3.35
C GLN A 150 13.19 -24.48 4.44
N GLU A 151 12.82 -24.42 5.72
CA GLU A 151 13.71 -24.83 6.82
C GLU A 151 13.90 -26.37 6.88
N ASN A 152 12.86 -27.14 6.54
CA ASN A 152 12.93 -28.60 6.54
C ASN A 152 13.69 -29.20 5.34
N THR A 153 14.04 -28.42 4.32
CA THR A 153 14.76 -28.90 3.13
C THR A 153 16.28 -28.71 3.23
N GLN A 154 16.76 -28.06 4.29
CA GLN A 154 18.19 -27.82 4.53
C GLN A 154 18.80 -28.75 5.59
N GLU A 155 18.02 -29.69 6.17
CA GLU A 155 18.50 -30.66 7.17
C GLU A 155 18.54 -32.12 6.65
N GLU A 156 18.56 -32.36 5.35
CA GLU A 156 18.83 -33.66 4.75
C GLU A 156 20.17 -33.72 3.98
#